data_f8e5c0917f034202aaf3e3dc9bc1a96f
#
_entry.id   f8e5c0917f034202aaf3e3dc9bc1a96f
#
_cell.length_a   1.000
_cell.length_b   1.000
_cell.length_c   1.000
_cell.angle_alpha   90.00
_cell.angle_beta   90.00
_cell.angle_gamma   90.00
#
_symmetry.space_group_name_H-M   'P 1'
#
loop_
_entity.id
_entity.type
_entity.pdbx_description
1 polymer ?
#
loop_
_entity_poly.entity_id
_entity_poly.type
_entity_poly.pdbx_seq_one_letter_code
_entity_poly.pdbx_strand_id
1 'polypeptide(L)'
;MKHNKKTNACRKLDELKIEYKIMEYAVDEEHLDAIHVAQEVGMPPAQVFKTLCVRGDKNGVMFAVIPGDGELDLKALAKASGNKRAELVHLKEVLPLTGYIRGGCSPLGAKKNYPVYMDASSNNWPEIAISAGQRGMQIVAAPADLQRATNATVAPLIFA
;
A
#
# COMPACT_ATOMS: atom_id res chain seq x y z
N MET A 1 9.77 -4.21 -25.58
CA MET A 1 9.27 -4.06 -25.19
C MET A 1 8.33 -4.13 -24.66
N LYS A 2 7.87 -4.60 -24.50
CA LYS A 2 6.98 -4.43 -24.02
C LYS A 2 6.45 -3.65 -23.30
N HIS A 3 5.96 -3.37 -23.85
CA HIS A 3 5.74 -2.46 -22.88
C HIS A 3 4.55 -2.67 -22.05
N ASN A 4 4.69 -2.61 -20.77
CA ASN A 4 3.63 -2.77 -19.80
C ASN A 4 2.67 -1.62 -19.89
N LYS A 5 1.39 -1.90 -19.97
CA LYS A 5 0.39 -0.87 -19.84
C LYS A 5 0.52 -0.23 -18.45
N LYS A 6 0.39 1.07 -18.39
CA LYS A 6 0.39 1.74 -17.10
C LYS A 6 -0.81 1.31 -16.27
N THR A 7 -0.58 1.02 -15.00
CA THR A 7 -1.66 0.69 -14.07
C THR A 7 -2.45 1.94 -13.68
N ASN A 8 -3.61 1.74 -13.09
CA ASN A 8 -4.40 2.87 -12.58
C ASN A 8 -3.63 3.66 -11.53
N ALA A 9 -2.83 2.98 -10.71
CA ALA A 9 -2.00 3.65 -9.72
C ALA A 9 -0.99 4.59 -10.38
N CYS A 10 -0.31 4.11 -11.44
CA CYS A 10 0.64 4.93 -12.19
C CYS A 10 -0.05 6.12 -12.87
N ARG A 11 -1.23 5.89 -13.45
CA ARG A 11 -1.99 6.97 -14.09
C ARG A 11 -2.37 8.06 -13.10
N LYS A 12 -2.73 7.66 -11.88
CA LYS A 12 -3.06 8.63 -10.83
C LYS A 12 -1.86 9.52 -10.52
N LEU A 13 -0.67 8.95 -10.42
CA LEU A 13 0.54 9.72 -10.17
C LEU A 13 0.88 10.63 -11.34
N ASP A 14 0.70 10.14 -12.58
CA ASP A 14 0.91 10.95 -13.78
C ASP A 14 -0.02 12.16 -13.81
N GLU A 15 -1.29 11.97 -13.47
CA GLU A 15 -2.27 13.06 -13.41
C GLU A 15 -1.86 14.13 -12.40
N LEU A 16 -1.27 13.72 -11.30
CA LEU A 16 -0.82 14.63 -10.24
C LEU A 16 0.58 15.18 -10.49
N LYS A 17 1.22 14.78 -11.61
CA LYS A 17 2.57 15.20 -11.98
C LYS A 17 3.61 14.84 -10.92
N ILE A 18 3.45 13.67 -10.31
CA ILE A 18 4.37 13.15 -9.31
C ILE A 18 5.41 12.28 -10.01
N GLU A 19 6.68 12.53 -9.69
CA GLU A 19 7.78 11.70 -10.17
C GLU A 19 7.84 10.39 -9.41
N TYR A 20 8.04 9.30 -10.12
CA TYR A 20 8.18 7.97 -9.51
C TYR A 20 9.00 7.07 -10.42
N LYS A 21 9.52 6.00 -9.83
CA LYS A 21 10.22 4.95 -10.57
C LYS A 21 9.39 3.68 -10.50
N ILE A 22 9.54 2.83 -11.50
CA ILE A 22 8.95 1.50 -11.50
C ILE A 22 10.07 0.48 -11.30
N MET A 23 9.85 -0.46 -10.38
CA MET A 23 10.74 -1.60 -10.20
C MET A 23 9.95 -2.87 -10.47
N GLU A 24 10.42 -3.65 -11.43
CA GLU A 24 9.79 -4.91 -11.79
C GLU A 24 10.57 -6.07 -11.21
N TYR A 25 9.88 -7.16 -10.89
CA TYR A 25 10.50 -8.36 -10.35
C TYR A 25 9.70 -9.59 -10.79
N ALA A 26 10.37 -10.75 -10.77
CA ALA A 26 9.71 -12.02 -11.09
C ALA A 26 8.74 -12.39 -9.98
N VAL A 27 7.51 -12.71 -10.35
CA VAL A 27 6.47 -13.08 -9.38
C VAL A 27 6.67 -14.54 -8.97
N ASP A 28 6.71 -14.79 -7.66
CA ASP A 28 6.66 -16.12 -7.08
C ASP A 28 5.33 -16.22 -6.32
N GLU A 29 4.39 -16.97 -6.87
CA GLU A 29 3.05 -17.05 -6.29
C GLU A 29 3.03 -17.67 -4.90
N GLU A 30 4.08 -18.38 -4.52
CA GLU A 30 4.20 -18.95 -3.18
C GLU A 30 4.78 -17.96 -2.19
N HIS A 31 5.36 -16.84 -2.67
CA HIS A 31 6.02 -15.85 -1.84
C HIS A 31 5.59 -14.45 -2.24
N LEU A 32 4.35 -14.09 -1.88
CA LEU A 32 3.76 -12.79 -2.22
C LEU A 32 3.99 -11.73 -1.13
N ASP A 33 4.59 -12.10 -0.02
CA ASP A 33 4.77 -11.20 1.10
C ASP A 33 5.79 -10.09 0.80
N ALA A 34 5.65 -8.99 1.51
CA ALA A 34 6.47 -7.80 1.27
C ALA A 34 7.94 -8.02 1.55
N ILE A 35 8.28 -8.91 2.49
CA ILE A 35 9.69 -9.23 2.78
C ILE A 35 10.35 -9.89 1.58
N HIS A 36 9.66 -10.82 0.93
CA HIS A 36 10.18 -11.45 -0.28
C HIS A 36 10.28 -10.45 -1.43
N VAL A 37 9.27 -9.61 -1.61
CA VAL A 37 9.30 -8.55 -2.62
C VAL A 37 10.49 -7.63 -2.39
N ALA A 38 10.76 -7.25 -1.14
CA ALA A 38 11.88 -6.39 -0.80
C ALA A 38 13.22 -7.03 -1.22
N GLN A 39 13.37 -8.33 -1.02
CA GLN A 39 14.55 -9.06 -1.47
C GLN A 39 14.69 -9.00 -2.99
N GLU A 40 13.59 -9.18 -3.72
CA GLU A 40 13.59 -9.18 -5.17
C GLU A 40 13.94 -7.82 -5.76
N VAL A 41 13.50 -6.74 -5.14
CA VAL A 41 13.79 -5.38 -5.61
C VAL A 41 15.05 -4.77 -4.98
N GLY A 42 15.69 -5.49 -4.06
CA GLY A 42 16.94 -5.04 -3.45
C GLY A 42 16.80 -3.88 -2.49
N MET A 43 15.67 -3.79 -1.78
CA MET A 43 15.42 -2.73 -0.80
C MET A 43 15.22 -3.33 0.58
N PRO A 44 15.53 -2.58 1.66
CA PRO A 44 15.20 -3.05 3.01
C PRO A 44 13.69 -3.27 3.16
N PRO A 45 13.25 -4.33 3.87
CA PRO A 45 11.82 -4.54 4.09
C PRO A 45 11.11 -3.36 4.75
N ALA A 46 11.80 -2.62 5.61
CA ALA A 46 11.23 -1.44 6.26
C ALA A 46 10.91 -0.30 5.29
N GLN A 47 11.48 -0.34 4.09
CA GLN A 47 11.28 0.67 3.04
C GLN A 47 10.24 0.23 2.00
N VAL A 48 9.91 -1.05 1.95
CA VAL A 48 8.89 -1.58 1.05
C VAL A 48 7.60 -1.70 1.84
N PHE A 49 6.64 -0.84 1.52
CA PHE A 49 5.39 -0.76 2.25
C PHE A 49 4.34 -1.67 1.61
N LYS A 50 3.56 -2.31 2.46
CA LYS A 50 2.44 -3.16 2.04
C LYS A 50 1.14 -2.48 2.33
N THR A 51 0.13 -2.73 1.50
CA THR A 51 -1.20 -2.14 1.64
C THR A 51 -2.17 -3.22 2.12
N LEU A 52 -2.76 -2.98 3.28
CA LEU A 52 -3.72 -3.90 3.88
C LEU A 52 -5.12 -3.30 3.79
N CYS A 53 -6.08 -4.13 3.43
CA CYS A 53 -7.49 -3.74 3.35
C CYS A 53 -8.14 -4.06 4.70
N VAL A 54 -8.70 -3.04 5.34
CA VAL A 54 -9.21 -3.13 6.72
C VAL A 54 -10.61 -2.58 6.77
N ARG A 55 -11.45 -3.17 7.61
CA ARG A 55 -12.81 -2.67 7.82
C ARG A 55 -12.95 -2.17 9.25
N GLY A 56 -13.35 -0.89 9.39
CA GLY A 56 -13.69 -0.30 10.66
C GLY A 56 -15.17 -0.50 10.96
N ASP A 57 -15.52 -0.55 12.23
CA ASP A 57 -16.92 -0.77 12.65
C ASP A 57 -17.83 0.43 12.38
N LYS A 58 -17.26 1.63 12.27
CA LYS A 58 -18.05 2.85 12.01
C LYS A 58 -17.88 3.38 10.61
N ASN A 59 -16.65 3.40 10.11
CA ASN A 59 -16.32 4.10 8.87
C ASN A 59 -16.11 3.19 7.67
N GLY A 60 -16.28 1.88 7.82
CA GLY A 60 -16.19 0.94 6.71
C GLY A 60 -14.77 0.65 6.26
N VAL A 61 -14.60 0.40 4.97
CA VAL A 61 -13.33 -0.07 4.40
C VAL A 61 -12.32 1.07 4.26
N MET A 62 -11.07 0.76 4.58
CA MET A 62 -9.95 1.67 4.47
C MET A 62 -8.69 0.89 4.14
N PHE A 63 -7.65 1.60 3.71
CA PHE A 63 -6.33 1.00 3.48
C PHE A 63 -5.36 1.40 4.58
N ALA A 64 -4.57 0.46 5.05
CA ALA A 64 -3.44 0.72 5.93
C ALA A 64 -2.15 0.39 5.17
N VAL A 65 -1.26 1.37 5.06
CA VAL A 65 0.02 1.25 4.35
C VAL A 65 1.12 1.25 5.39
N ILE A 66 1.77 0.11 5.56
CA ILE A 66 2.74 -0.11 6.65
C ILE A 66 4.02 -0.76 6.11
N PRO A 67 5.14 -0.65 6.84
CA PRO A 67 6.39 -1.30 6.43
C PRO A 67 6.21 -2.81 6.22
N GLY A 68 6.93 -3.35 5.26
CA GLY A 68 6.84 -4.77 4.92
C GLY A 68 7.18 -5.71 6.06
N ASP A 69 8.08 -5.30 6.95
CA ASP A 69 8.45 -6.06 8.13
C ASP A 69 7.68 -5.64 9.40
N GLY A 70 6.72 -4.73 9.27
CA GLY A 70 5.91 -4.26 10.38
C GLY A 70 4.64 -5.08 10.53
N GLU A 71 4.11 -5.09 11.74
CA GLU A 71 2.83 -5.72 12.05
C GLU A 71 1.81 -4.65 12.40
N LEU A 72 0.67 -4.68 11.72
CA LEU A 72 -0.39 -3.69 11.93
C LEU A 72 -0.98 -3.79 13.33
N ASP A 73 -0.99 -2.67 14.03
CA ASP A 73 -1.69 -2.53 15.30
C ASP A 73 -3.12 -2.06 14.99
N LEU A 74 -4.05 -3.01 14.98
CA LEU A 74 -5.44 -2.72 14.64
C LEU A 74 -6.10 -1.72 15.61
N LYS A 75 -5.68 -1.71 16.86
CA LYS A 75 -6.20 -0.74 17.84
C LYS A 75 -5.72 0.67 17.51
N ALA A 76 -4.44 0.82 17.12
CA ALA A 76 -3.89 2.11 16.73
C ALA A 76 -4.60 2.62 15.48
N LEU A 77 -4.84 1.74 14.51
CA LEU A 77 -5.55 2.13 13.29
C LEU A 77 -7.00 2.51 13.60
N ALA A 78 -7.69 1.75 14.43
CA ALA A 78 -9.06 2.08 14.83
C ALA A 78 -9.12 3.48 15.44
N LYS A 79 -8.20 3.78 16.34
CA LYS A 79 -8.13 5.10 16.98
C LYS A 79 -7.86 6.21 15.96
N ALA A 80 -6.89 6.00 15.08
CA ALA A 80 -6.52 7.00 14.06
C ALA A 80 -7.66 7.27 13.09
N SER A 81 -8.50 6.26 12.82
CA SER A 81 -9.58 6.34 11.84
C SER A 81 -10.94 6.69 12.45
N GLY A 82 -11.04 6.86 13.77
CA GLY A 82 -12.30 7.18 14.41
C GLY A 82 -13.23 6.00 14.58
N ASN A 83 -12.68 4.78 14.56
CA ASN A 83 -13.42 3.55 14.79
C ASN A 83 -13.18 3.03 16.21
N LYS A 84 -14.08 2.24 16.73
CA LYS A 84 -13.86 1.51 17.98
C LYS A 84 -13.03 0.27 17.74
N ARG A 85 -13.30 -0.41 16.63
CA ARG A 85 -12.62 -1.65 16.25
C ARG A 85 -12.35 -1.63 14.77
N ALA A 86 -11.29 -2.32 14.39
CA ALA A 86 -10.92 -2.53 12.99
C ALA A 86 -10.44 -3.97 12.83
N GLU A 87 -10.71 -4.57 11.68
CA GLU A 87 -10.27 -5.92 11.39
C GLU A 87 -9.90 -6.05 9.92
N LEU A 88 -9.00 -6.96 9.62
CA LEU A 88 -8.61 -7.22 8.25
C LEU A 88 -9.81 -7.75 7.47
N VAL A 89 -9.98 -7.26 6.26
CA VAL A 89 -11.00 -7.75 5.34
C VAL A 89 -10.62 -9.18 4.93
N HIS A 90 -11.61 -10.07 4.82
CA HIS A 90 -11.35 -11.43 4.35
C HIS A 90 -10.73 -11.40 2.97
N LEU A 91 -9.76 -12.28 2.75
CA LEU A 91 -9.02 -12.34 1.49
C LEU A 91 -9.95 -12.39 0.27
N LYS A 92 -11.03 -13.17 0.35
CA LYS A 92 -11.98 -13.33 -0.76
C LYS A 92 -12.74 -12.05 -1.10
N GLU A 93 -12.78 -11.07 -0.19
CA GLU A 93 -13.48 -9.81 -0.41
C GLU A 93 -12.57 -8.74 -1.01
N VAL A 94 -11.24 -8.95 -0.99
CA VAL A 94 -10.30 -7.92 -1.43
C VAL A 94 -10.51 -7.53 -2.89
N LEU A 95 -10.61 -8.51 -3.77
CA LEU A 95 -10.80 -8.24 -5.20
C LEU A 95 -12.11 -7.51 -5.50
N PRO A 96 -13.28 -7.97 -5.00
CA PRO A 96 -14.51 -7.22 -5.28
C PRO A 96 -14.54 -5.83 -4.69
N LEU A 97 -13.85 -5.60 -3.56
CA LEU A 97 -13.82 -4.27 -2.93
C LEU A 97 -12.84 -3.32 -3.61
N THR A 98 -11.67 -3.79 -4.01
CA THR A 98 -10.56 -2.94 -4.44
C THR A 98 -10.26 -3.01 -5.92
N GLY A 99 -10.61 -4.09 -6.58
CA GLY A 99 -10.18 -4.38 -7.95
C GLY A 99 -8.79 -4.99 -8.04
N TYR A 100 -8.13 -5.21 -6.91
CA TYR A 100 -6.78 -5.77 -6.85
C TYR A 100 -6.77 -7.17 -6.25
N ILE A 101 -5.82 -8.00 -6.68
CA ILE A 101 -5.62 -9.32 -6.11
C ILE A 101 -4.56 -9.26 -5.01
N ARG A 102 -4.52 -10.30 -4.18
CA ARG A 102 -3.50 -10.45 -3.14
C ARG A 102 -2.10 -10.30 -3.74
N GLY A 103 -1.27 -9.51 -3.07
CA GLY A 103 0.09 -9.23 -3.53
C GLY A 103 0.17 -8.09 -4.53
N GLY A 104 -0.97 -7.60 -5.02
CA GLY A 104 -1.02 -6.48 -5.95
C GLY A 104 -1.84 -5.31 -5.45
N CYS A 105 -2.25 -5.32 -4.18
CA CYS A 105 -3.09 -4.25 -3.64
C CYS A 105 -2.30 -2.96 -3.48
N SER A 106 -2.83 -1.87 -4.03
CA SER A 106 -2.22 -0.54 -3.96
C SER A 106 -3.20 0.43 -3.30
N PRO A 107 -2.69 1.45 -2.58
CA PRO A 107 -3.59 2.49 -2.05
C PRO A 107 -4.04 3.47 -3.12
N LEU A 108 -3.51 3.35 -4.34
CA LEU A 108 -3.83 4.22 -5.47
C LEU A 108 -4.60 3.45 -6.53
N GLY A 109 -5.55 4.11 -7.18
CA GLY A 109 -6.22 3.54 -8.33
C GLY A 109 -7.17 2.40 -8.03
N ALA A 110 -7.56 2.23 -6.78
CA ALA A 110 -8.54 1.21 -6.41
C ALA A 110 -9.91 1.54 -7.01
N LYS A 111 -10.77 0.53 -7.03
CA LYS A 111 -12.12 0.62 -7.57
C LYS A 111 -12.93 1.75 -6.98
N LYS A 112 -12.69 2.07 -5.70
CA LYS A 112 -13.27 3.22 -4.99
C LYS A 112 -12.16 3.96 -4.25
N ASN A 113 -12.41 5.23 -3.94
CA ASN A 113 -11.49 6.03 -3.14
C ASN A 113 -11.71 5.75 -1.65
N TYR A 114 -11.07 4.71 -1.15
CA TYR A 114 -11.11 4.40 0.26
C TYR A 114 -10.14 5.31 1.03
N PRO A 115 -10.46 5.65 2.29
CA PRO A 115 -9.49 6.38 3.12
C PRO A 115 -8.20 5.60 3.26
N VAL A 116 -7.08 6.31 3.27
CA VAL A 116 -5.74 5.72 3.39
C VAL A 116 -5.08 6.23 4.67
N TYR A 117 -4.53 5.29 5.42
CA TYR A 117 -3.73 5.57 6.62
C TYR A 117 -2.34 5.02 6.39
N MET A 118 -1.33 5.86 6.52
CA MET A 118 0.06 5.48 6.25
C MET A 118 0.88 5.59 7.52
N ASP A 119 1.67 4.56 7.80
CA ASP A 119 2.50 4.55 9.00
C ASP A 119 3.51 5.69 8.98
N ALA A 120 3.71 6.30 10.14
CA ALA A 120 4.58 7.46 10.30
C ALA A 120 6.04 7.15 9.92
N SER A 121 6.46 5.89 9.98
CA SER A 121 7.81 5.50 9.59
C SER A 121 8.12 5.77 8.12
N SER A 122 7.09 5.99 7.28
CA SER A 122 7.30 6.36 5.88
C SER A 122 8.13 7.63 5.75
N ASN A 123 8.00 8.54 6.69
CA ASN A 123 8.73 9.81 6.67
C ASN A 123 10.23 9.67 7.01
N ASN A 124 10.66 8.48 7.43
CA ASN A 124 12.07 8.22 7.72
C ASN A 124 12.92 7.95 6.49
N TRP A 125 12.29 7.86 5.32
CA TRP A 125 12.95 7.49 4.06
C TRP A 125 12.83 8.59 3.04
N PRO A 126 13.85 8.78 2.17
CA PRO A 126 13.70 9.72 1.05
C PRO A 126 12.74 9.22 -0.02
N GLU A 127 12.58 7.90 -0.11
CA GLU A 127 11.62 7.26 -1.00
C GLU A 127 11.19 5.92 -0.41
N ILE A 128 9.98 5.49 -0.73
CA ILE A 128 9.45 4.19 -0.32
C ILE A 128 8.87 3.49 -1.53
N ALA A 129 8.74 2.16 -1.45
CA ALA A 129 8.10 1.37 -2.48
C ALA A 129 6.70 0.95 -2.03
N ILE A 130 5.75 1.00 -2.96
CA ILE A 130 4.38 0.47 -2.77
C ILE A 130 4.01 -0.33 -4.01
N SER A 131 3.00 -1.19 -3.89
CA SER A 131 2.51 -1.91 -5.05
C SER A 131 1.99 -0.95 -6.11
N ALA A 132 2.29 -1.23 -7.38
CA ALA A 132 1.78 -0.47 -8.50
C ALA A 132 0.37 -0.90 -8.92
N GLY A 133 -0.24 -1.85 -8.22
CA GLY A 133 -1.57 -2.35 -8.54
C GLY A 133 -1.55 -3.69 -9.28
N GLN A 134 -0.40 -4.31 -9.38
CA GLN A 134 -0.27 -5.66 -9.93
C GLN A 134 0.97 -6.33 -9.33
N ARG A 135 0.93 -7.67 -9.28
CA ARG A 135 2.10 -8.44 -8.86
C ARG A 135 3.26 -8.18 -9.81
N GLY A 136 4.47 -8.15 -9.28
CA GLY A 136 5.67 -7.98 -10.09
C GLY A 136 6.06 -6.55 -10.40
N MET A 137 5.34 -5.57 -9.85
CA MET A 137 5.61 -4.17 -10.13
C MET A 137 5.44 -3.32 -8.87
N GLN A 138 6.47 -2.56 -8.54
CA GLN A 138 6.44 -1.62 -7.42
C GLN A 138 6.64 -0.20 -7.94
N ILE A 139 5.96 0.75 -7.31
CA ILE A 139 6.19 2.18 -7.50
C ILE A 139 7.14 2.63 -6.39
N VAL A 140 8.17 3.39 -6.74
CA VAL A 140 9.08 4.00 -5.78
C VAL A 140 8.96 5.51 -5.92
N ALA A 141 8.62 6.19 -4.83
CA ALA A 141 8.39 7.64 -4.83
C ALA A 141 8.61 8.20 -3.43
N ALA A 142 8.69 9.53 -3.36
CA ALA A 142 8.82 10.23 -2.07
C ALA A 142 7.57 10.01 -1.22
N PRO A 143 7.72 9.71 0.07
CA PRO A 143 6.57 9.48 0.94
C PRO A 143 5.58 10.64 0.95
N ALA A 144 6.06 11.89 0.99
CA ALA A 144 5.18 13.05 0.98
C ALA A 144 4.30 13.11 -0.27
N ASP A 145 4.86 12.72 -1.42
CA ASP A 145 4.11 12.69 -2.67
C ASP A 145 3.04 11.60 -2.64
N LEU A 146 3.38 10.43 -2.11
CA LEU A 146 2.42 9.34 -2.00
C LEU A 146 1.31 9.66 -0.99
N GLN A 147 1.67 10.34 0.10
CA GLN A 147 0.69 10.80 1.08
C GLN A 147 -0.28 11.80 0.44
N ARG A 148 0.24 12.72 -0.37
CA ARG A 148 -0.59 13.69 -1.07
C ARG A 148 -1.49 13.01 -2.12
N ALA A 149 -0.94 12.08 -2.86
CA ALA A 149 -1.67 11.37 -3.92
C ALA A 149 -2.83 10.54 -3.36
N THR A 150 -2.67 10.01 -2.16
CA THR A 150 -3.69 9.17 -1.52
C THR A 150 -4.56 9.94 -0.53
N ASN A 151 -4.23 11.19 -0.27
CA ASN A 151 -4.83 11.99 0.80
C ASN A 151 -4.74 11.27 2.14
N ALA A 152 -3.59 10.65 2.40
CA ALA A 152 -3.39 9.78 3.55
C ALA A 152 -3.35 10.54 4.86
N THR A 153 -3.87 9.91 5.90
CA THR A 153 -3.63 10.32 7.27
C THR A 153 -2.39 9.57 7.76
N VAL A 154 -1.40 10.29 8.25
CA VAL A 154 -0.15 9.70 8.74
C VAL A 154 -0.23 9.54 10.25
N ALA A 155 0.04 8.35 10.75
CA ALA A 155 -0.08 8.03 12.17
C ALA A 155 0.76 6.80 12.50
N PRO A 156 1.13 6.57 13.78
CA PRO A 156 1.77 5.31 14.17
C PRO A 156 0.75 4.18 14.04
N LEU A 157 1.05 3.19 13.22
CA LEU A 157 0.11 2.11 12.92
C LEU A 157 0.65 0.71 13.21
N ILE A 158 1.92 0.58 13.59
CA ILE A 158 2.54 -0.73 13.80
C ILE A 158 2.98 -0.91 15.23
N PHE A 159 3.08 -2.18 15.64
CA PHE A 159 3.67 -2.49 16.94
C PHE A 159 5.15 -2.16 16.94
N ALA A 160 5.62 -1.72 18.09
CA ALA A 160 7.04 -1.37 18.28
C ALA A 160 7.93 -2.63 18.20
#